data_658702153e2f89b391cd484b4ce7df7e
#
_entry.id   658702153e2f89b391cd484b4ce7df7e
#
_cell.length_a   1.000
_cell.length_b   1.000
_cell.length_c   1.000
_cell.angle_alpha   90.00
_cell.angle_beta   90.00
_cell.angle_gamma   90.00
#
_symmetry.space_group_name_H-M   'P 1'
#
loop_
_entity.id
_entity.type
_entity.pdbx_description
1 polymer ?
#
loop_
_entity_poly.entity_id
_entity_poly.type
_entity_poly.pdbx_seq_one_letter_code
_entity_poly.pdbx_strand_id
1 'polypeptide(L)'
;MTGKVQSNYFGILFFSRNIALYFNHTNMKQPELGKKIVELRREKGLTQEELVDRCNISVRTLQRIETGEVTPRVYTIKTILAALDYDLNKISDNESSFFGKIKVFFKDLFLIDLDQDKPADYLVRQLNIAWILGLIYFIAGFAEAPAEYFRMEEDRMIFSYTFYVIMKVTVLVSFFFFQRGFILAGLIYKNYLLKIASYILIFCMVLFIGYDVVSVFNEDVEREFILAGEAMTFGGACIIFGFSLTRLSNAVGTIANFAGVFEIVAGCFYITVILFFIGDILMIPAELFEIAILYKTVELIRSKQQ
;
A
#
# COMPACT_ATOMS: atom_id res chain seq x y z
N MET A 1 -4.47 -36.10 -24.39
CA MET A 1 -4.67 -34.74 -25.01
C MET A 1 -5.80 -33.96 -24.35
N THR A 2 -5.85 -33.90 -23.00
CA THR A 2 -6.99 -33.26 -22.27
C THR A 2 -6.56 -32.14 -21.31
N GLY A 3 -5.27 -31.81 -21.26
CA GLY A 3 -4.76 -30.81 -20.30
C GLY A 3 -4.67 -29.34 -20.78
N LYS A 4 -4.80 -29.07 -22.07
CA LYS A 4 -4.63 -27.71 -22.64
C LYS A 4 -5.93 -26.89 -22.76
N VAL A 5 -7.08 -27.52 -22.70
CA VAL A 5 -8.38 -26.84 -22.87
C VAL A 5 -8.88 -26.21 -21.56
N GLN A 6 -8.54 -26.80 -20.42
CA GLN A 6 -8.99 -26.29 -19.10
C GLN A 6 -8.24 -25.02 -18.63
N SER A 7 -7.00 -24.81 -19.07
CA SER A 7 -6.20 -23.62 -18.71
C SER A 7 -6.74 -22.34 -19.35
N ASN A 8 -7.26 -22.43 -20.56
CA ASN A 8 -7.79 -21.25 -21.29
C ASN A 8 -9.15 -20.77 -20.75
N TYR A 9 -9.99 -21.66 -20.23
CA TYR A 9 -11.27 -21.28 -19.64
C TYR A 9 -11.10 -20.56 -18.28
N PHE A 10 -10.10 -20.93 -17.49
CA PHE A 10 -9.84 -20.29 -16.21
C PHE A 10 -9.31 -18.85 -16.39
N GLY A 11 -8.43 -18.64 -17.38
CA GLY A 11 -7.93 -17.31 -17.75
C GLY A 11 -9.03 -16.39 -18.28
N ILE A 12 -9.92 -16.92 -19.12
CA ILE A 12 -11.04 -16.18 -19.70
C ILE A 12 -12.09 -15.82 -18.63
N LEU A 13 -12.38 -16.74 -17.70
CA LEU A 13 -13.30 -16.49 -16.58
C LEU A 13 -12.72 -15.51 -15.57
N PHE A 14 -11.41 -15.59 -15.28
CA PHE A 14 -10.73 -14.64 -14.40
C PHE A 14 -10.66 -13.24 -15.03
N PHE A 15 -10.39 -13.17 -16.34
CA PHE A 15 -10.37 -11.92 -17.09
C PHE A 15 -11.76 -11.29 -17.24
N SER A 16 -12.81 -12.10 -17.47
CA SER A 16 -14.20 -11.62 -17.57
C SER A 16 -14.75 -11.14 -16.22
N ARG A 17 -14.37 -11.81 -15.12
CA ARG A 17 -14.79 -11.44 -13.75
C ARG A 17 -14.09 -10.16 -13.27
N ASN A 18 -12.82 -9.95 -13.60
CA ASN A 18 -12.12 -8.71 -13.30
C ASN A 18 -12.64 -7.54 -14.16
N ILE A 19 -13.06 -7.79 -15.37
CA ILE A 19 -13.69 -6.79 -16.24
C ILE A 19 -15.09 -6.41 -15.73
N ALA A 20 -15.89 -7.38 -15.26
CA ALA A 20 -17.19 -7.09 -14.65
C ALA A 20 -17.04 -6.27 -13.35
N LEU A 21 -16.01 -6.53 -12.56
CA LEU A 21 -15.63 -5.71 -11.40
C LEU A 21 -15.15 -4.31 -11.82
N TYR A 22 -14.43 -4.20 -12.94
CA TYR A 22 -13.94 -2.92 -13.46
C TYR A 22 -15.09 -2.03 -13.96
N PHE A 23 -16.13 -2.61 -14.60
CA PHE A 23 -17.31 -1.87 -15.03
C PHE A 23 -18.31 -1.57 -13.91
N ASN A 24 -18.29 -2.34 -12.83
CA ASN A 24 -19.01 -1.96 -11.60
C ASN A 24 -18.34 -0.78 -10.85
N HIS A 25 -17.07 -0.49 -11.14
CA HIS A 25 -16.37 0.67 -10.60
C HIS A 25 -16.44 1.92 -11.50
N THR A 26 -16.74 1.79 -12.79
CA THR A 26 -17.09 2.95 -13.62
C THR A 26 -18.57 3.24 -13.39
N ASN A 27 -18.85 4.21 -12.55
CA ASN A 27 -20.20 4.67 -12.16
C ASN A 27 -21.00 5.31 -13.32
N MET A 28 -20.68 5.05 -14.59
CA MET A 28 -21.47 5.48 -15.72
C MET A 28 -22.63 4.51 -15.97
N LYS A 29 -23.72 4.71 -15.21
CA LYS A 29 -24.99 4.05 -15.47
C LYS A 29 -25.72 4.79 -16.59
N GLN A 30 -26.69 4.11 -17.25
CA GLN A 30 -27.62 4.81 -18.10
C GLN A 30 -28.40 5.86 -17.28
N PRO A 31 -28.69 7.05 -17.84
CA PRO A 31 -28.46 7.49 -19.21
C PRO A 31 -27.11 8.17 -19.50
N GLU A 32 -26.21 8.26 -18.55
CA GLU A 32 -24.91 8.98 -18.69
C GLU A 32 -23.98 8.32 -19.72
N LEU A 33 -23.95 6.99 -19.77
CA LEU A 33 -23.17 6.24 -20.75
C LEU A 33 -23.62 6.55 -22.20
N GLY A 34 -24.94 6.57 -22.44
CA GLY A 34 -25.48 6.91 -23.74
C GLY A 34 -25.09 8.31 -24.18
N LYS A 35 -25.22 9.30 -23.30
CA LYS A 35 -24.82 10.70 -23.58
C LYS A 35 -23.32 10.79 -23.91
N LYS A 36 -22.46 10.07 -23.19
CA LYS A 36 -21.02 10.09 -23.49
C LYS A 36 -20.67 9.46 -24.81
N ILE A 37 -21.34 8.39 -25.20
CA ILE A 37 -21.16 7.79 -26.54
C ILE A 37 -21.56 8.78 -27.65
N VAL A 38 -22.68 9.50 -27.50
CA VAL A 38 -23.12 10.56 -28.46
C VAL A 38 -22.06 11.65 -28.54
N GLU A 39 -21.56 12.14 -27.42
CA GLU A 39 -20.51 13.17 -27.36
C GLU A 39 -19.27 12.74 -28.14
N LEU A 40 -18.69 11.58 -27.81
CA LEU A 40 -17.51 11.05 -28.47
C LEU A 40 -17.70 10.80 -29.97
N ARG A 41 -18.88 10.29 -30.36
CA ARG A 41 -19.21 10.09 -31.78
C ARG A 41 -19.23 11.43 -32.55
N ARG A 42 -19.86 12.45 -31.96
CA ARG A 42 -19.93 13.79 -32.56
C ARG A 42 -18.55 14.47 -32.61
N GLU A 43 -17.74 14.35 -31.60
CA GLU A 43 -16.36 14.86 -31.58
C GLU A 43 -15.53 14.28 -32.74
N LYS A 44 -15.81 13.02 -33.12
CA LYS A 44 -15.17 12.36 -34.26
C LYS A 44 -15.86 12.60 -35.60
N GLY A 45 -16.93 13.37 -35.62
CA GLY A 45 -17.70 13.67 -36.84
C GLY A 45 -18.40 12.46 -37.45
N LEU A 46 -18.62 11.37 -36.67
CA LEU A 46 -19.22 10.15 -37.16
C LEU A 46 -20.75 10.19 -37.11
N THR A 47 -21.41 9.67 -38.14
CA THR A 47 -22.86 9.35 -38.13
C THR A 47 -23.12 8.08 -37.33
N GLN A 48 -24.37 7.79 -36.98
CA GLN A 48 -24.75 6.53 -36.33
C GLN A 48 -24.44 5.32 -37.22
N GLU A 49 -24.71 5.45 -38.53
CA GLU A 49 -24.44 4.43 -39.54
C GLU A 49 -22.95 4.11 -39.63
N GLU A 50 -22.09 5.11 -39.69
CA GLU A 50 -20.62 4.92 -39.74
C GLU A 50 -20.06 4.27 -38.47
N LEU A 51 -20.63 4.60 -37.30
CA LEU A 51 -20.18 3.98 -36.04
C LEU A 51 -20.62 2.52 -35.98
N VAL A 52 -21.87 2.18 -36.36
CA VAL A 52 -22.33 0.78 -36.28
C VAL A 52 -21.63 -0.12 -37.28
N ASP A 53 -21.24 0.38 -38.45
CA ASP A 53 -20.42 -0.36 -39.41
C ASP A 53 -19.06 -0.76 -38.83
N ARG A 54 -18.44 0.13 -38.02
CA ARG A 54 -17.18 -0.16 -37.33
C ARG A 54 -17.34 -1.12 -36.15
N CYS A 55 -18.53 -1.13 -35.54
CA CYS A 55 -18.82 -1.90 -34.32
C CYS A 55 -19.50 -3.23 -34.58
N ASN A 56 -19.96 -3.49 -35.83
CA ASN A 56 -20.76 -4.66 -36.20
C ASN A 56 -22.01 -4.85 -35.32
N ILE A 57 -22.72 -3.75 -35.03
CA ILE A 57 -24.00 -3.72 -34.29
C ILE A 57 -25.08 -3.08 -35.15
N SER A 58 -26.38 -3.26 -34.80
CA SER A 58 -27.44 -2.60 -35.53
C SER A 58 -27.61 -1.11 -35.14
N VAL A 59 -28.01 -0.24 -36.08
CA VAL A 59 -28.34 1.17 -35.80
C VAL A 59 -29.36 1.29 -34.67
N ARG A 60 -30.38 0.43 -34.67
CA ARG A 60 -31.42 0.38 -33.64
C ARG A 60 -30.81 0.08 -32.26
N THR A 61 -29.80 -0.80 -32.19
CA THR A 61 -29.11 -1.10 -30.93
C THR A 61 -28.34 0.13 -30.43
N LEU A 62 -27.59 0.81 -31.32
CA LEU A 62 -26.85 2.03 -30.95
C LEU A 62 -27.81 3.13 -30.49
N GLN A 63 -28.92 3.37 -31.20
CA GLN A 63 -29.92 4.37 -30.81
C GLN A 63 -30.48 4.14 -29.42
N ARG A 64 -30.83 2.88 -29.08
CA ARG A 64 -31.34 2.54 -27.74
C ARG A 64 -30.30 2.69 -26.65
N ILE A 65 -29.01 2.52 -26.97
CA ILE A 65 -27.90 2.77 -26.04
C ILE A 65 -27.71 4.28 -25.85
N GLU A 66 -27.71 5.07 -26.93
CA GLU A 66 -27.55 6.52 -26.91
C GLU A 66 -28.70 7.24 -26.21
N THR A 67 -29.93 6.72 -26.31
CA THR A 67 -31.10 7.25 -25.59
C THR A 67 -31.17 6.80 -24.12
N GLY A 68 -30.35 5.84 -23.75
CA GLY A 68 -30.34 5.30 -22.37
C GLY A 68 -31.42 4.27 -22.10
N GLU A 69 -32.15 3.80 -23.12
CA GLU A 69 -33.23 2.81 -22.97
C GLU A 69 -32.72 1.42 -22.58
N VAL A 70 -31.49 1.10 -22.94
CA VAL A 70 -30.88 -0.22 -22.70
C VAL A 70 -29.50 -0.07 -22.09
N THR A 71 -29.18 -0.90 -21.09
CA THR A 71 -27.80 -1.06 -20.62
C THR A 71 -27.09 -2.09 -21.51
N PRO A 72 -26.11 -1.68 -22.33
CA PRO A 72 -25.40 -2.60 -23.20
C PRO A 72 -24.53 -3.58 -22.41
N ARG A 73 -24.25 -4.73 -23.01
CA ARG A 73 -23.28 -5.69 -22.43
C ARG A 73 -21.87 -5.13 -22.50
N VAL A 74 -21.01 -5.54 -21.60
CA VAL A 74 -19.62 -5.09 -21.50
C VAL A 74 -18.86 -5.21 -22.83
N TYR A 75 -19.08 -6.30 -23.56
CA TYR A 75 -18.50 -6.50 -24.89
C TYR A 75 -18.93 -5.40 -25.88
N THR A 76 -20.22 -5.08 -25.92
CA THR A 76 -20.78 -4.04 -26.82
C THR A 76 -20.21 -2.66 -26.50
N ILE A 77 -20.05 -2.33 -25.21
CA ILE A 77 -19.43 -1.07 -24.76
C ILE A 77 -17.98 -0.99 -25.26
N LYS A 78 -17.21 -2.08 -25.09
CA LYS A 78 -15.81 -2.14 -25.55
C LYS A 78 -15.69 -1.95 -27.04
N THR A 79 -16.55 -2.59 -27.82
CA THR A 79 -16.52 -2.50 -29.27
C THR A 79 -16.85 -1.06 -29.75
N ILE A 80 -17.84 -0.40 -29.14
CA ILE A 80 -18.18 0.99 -29.43
C ILE A 80 -17.02 1.93 -29.06
N LEU A 81 -16.44 1.80 -27.88
CA LEU A 81 -15.37 2.67 -27.43
C LEU A 81 -14.07 2.45 -28.23
N ALA A 82 -13.77 1.21 -28.61
CA ALA A 82 -12.66 0.91 -29.51
C ALA A 82 -12.83 1.54 -30.89
N ALA A 83 -14.04 1.49 -31.45
CA ALA A 83 -14.36 2.13 -32.74
C ALA A 83 -14.30 3.67 -32.69
N LEU A 84 -14.44 4.22 -31.48
CA LEU A 84 -14.28 5.65 -31.22
C LEU A 84 -12.82 6.01 -30.86
N ASP A 85 -11.85 5.07 -30.94
CA ASP A 85 -10.47 5.21 -30.48
C ASP A 85 -10.38 5.78 -29.04
N TYR A 86 -11.36 5.43 -28.22
CA TYR A 86 -11.41 5.89 -26.85
C TYR A 86 -10.76 4.87 -25.94
N ASP A 87 -9.63 5.25 -25.37
CA ASP A 87 -8.89 4.38 -24.45
C ASP A 87 -9.69 4.19 -23.15
N LEU A 88 -10.08 2.95 -22.89
CA LEU A 88 -10.78 2.57 -21.65
C LEU A 88 -9.98 2.90 -20.38
N ASN A 89 -8.66 2.99 -20.48
CA ASN A 89 -7.82 3.42 -19.38
C ASN A 89 -8.04 4.91 -19.06
N LYS A 90 -8.45 5.75 -20.02
CA LYS A 90 -8.82 7.14 -19.77
C LYS A 90 -10.16 7.31 -19.04
N ILE A 91 -11.04 6.31 -19.07
CA ILE A 91 -12.27 6.30 -18.24
C ILE A 91 -11.93 6.05 -16.76
N SER A 92 -10.88 5.27 -16.50
CA SER A 92 -10.34 5.04 -15.15
C SER A 92 -9.73 6.31 -14.53
N ASP A 93 -9.28 7.23 -15.38
CA ASP A 93 -8.63 8.49 -14.99
C ASP A 93 -9.62 9.65 -14.81
N ASN A 94 -10.89 9.39 -14.61
CA ASN A 94 -11.81 10.42 -14.11
C ASN A 94 -11.44 10.70 -12.64
N GLU A 95 -10.29 11.34 -12.45
CA GLU A 95 -9.76 11.89 -11.18
C GLU A 95 -10.73 12.88 -10.53
N SER A 96 -11.81 13.23 -11.21
CA SER A 96 -12.87 14.09 -10.69
C SER A 96 -13.81 13.38 -9.73
N SER A 97 -13.88 12.04 -9.73
CA SER A 97 -14.64 11.27 -8.75
C SER A 97 -13.91 11.28 -7.40
N PHE A 98 -14.64 11.48 -6.31
CA PHE A 98 -14.12 11.38 -4.93
C PHE A 98 -13.31 10.10 -4.71
N PHE A 99 -13.78 8.96 -5.21
CA PHE A 99 -13.07 7.68 -5.15
C PHE A 99 -11.81 7.64 -6.03
N GLY A 100 -11.79 8.34 -7.18
CA GLY A 100 -10.60 8.48 -8.01
C GLY A 100 -9.49 9.24 -7.28
N LYS A 101 -9.83 10.36 -6.66
CA LYS A 101 -8.90 11.16 -5.83
C LYS A 101 -8.36 10.37 -4.64
N ILE A 102 -9.23 9.62 -3.96
CA ILE A 102 -8.82 8.71 -2.87
C ILE A 102 -7.85 7.65 -3.38
N LYS A 103 -8.14 7.02 -4.52
CA LYS A 103 -7.28 5.99 -5.10
C LYS A 103 -5.88 6.54 -5.44
N VAL A 104 -5.82 7.72 -6.08
CA VAL A 104 -4.55 8.41 -6.38
C VAL A 104 -3.82 8.77 -5.10
N PHE A 105 -4.52 9.33 -4.11
CA PHE A 105 -3.95 9.65 -2.81
C PHE A 105 -3.32 8.42 -2.13
N PHE A 106 -4.04 7.28 -2.10
CA PHE A 106 -3.50 6.04 -1.52
C PHE A 106 -2.34 5.48 -2.35
N LYS A 107 -2.37 5.55 -3.68
CA LYS A 107 -1.24 5.14 -4.52
C LYS A 107 0.01 5.96 -4.22
N ASP A 108 -0.11 7.27 -4.10
CA ASP A 108 0.99 8.16 -3.75
C ASP A 108 1.45 7.94 -2.30
N LEU A 109 0.51 7.76 -1.38
CA LEU A 109 0.80 7.54 0.03
C LEU A 109 1.61 6.25 0.23
N PHE A 110 1.21 5.16 -0.44
CA PHE A 110 1.87 3.85 -0.34
C PHE A 110 2.97 3.61 -1.38
N LEU A 111 3.29 4.58 -2.23
CA LEU A 111 4.30 4.47 -3.29
C LEU A 111 4.09 3.25 -4.21
N ILE A 112 2.83 2.89 -4.51
CA ILE A 112 2.49 1.64 -5.22
C ILE A 112 2.97 1.66 -6.67
N ASP A 113 2.81 2.79 -7.38
CA ASP A 113 3.16 2.98 -8.79
C ASP A 113 4.26 4.05 -8.95
N LEU A 114 5.26 4.05 -8.07
CA LEU A 114 6.36 5.01 -8.20
C LEU A 114 7.23 4.62 -9.39
N ASP A 115 7.23 5.46 -10.42
CA ASP A 115 8.09 5.33 -11.58
C ASP A 115 9.55 5.51 -11.16
N GLN A 116 10.46 4.71 -11.72
CA GLN A 116 11.90 4.78 -11.39
C GLN A 116 12.54 6.10 -11.83
N ASP A 117 11.84 6.89 -12.65
CA ASP A 117 12.32 8.16 -13.23
C ASP A 117 11.99 9.40 -12.38
N LYS A 118 11.63 9.25 -11.11
CA LYS A 118 11.37 10.41 -10.24
C LYS A 118 12.64 11.24 -10.03
N PRO A 119 12.52 12.59 -10.05
CA PRO A 119 13.66 13.47 -9.81
C PRO A 119 14.37 13.17 -8.48
N ALA A 120 15.70 13.26 -8.47
CA ALA A 120 16.49 12.98 -7.27
C ALA A 120 16.08 13.87 -6.08
N ASP A 121 15.68 15.13 -6.33
CA ASP A 121 15.21 16.04 -5.31
C ASP A 121 13.92 15.55 -4.62
N TYR A 122 13.03 14.91 -5.38
CA TYR A 122 11.84 14.26 -4.81
C TYR A 122 12.24 13.12 -3.87
N LEU A 123 13.15 12.25 -4.31
CA LEU A 123 13.62 11.11 -3.51
C LEU A 123 14.30 11.57 -2.23
N VAL A 124 15.18 12.56 -2.31
CA VAL A 124 15.86 13.17 -1.17
C VAL A 124 14.86 13.74 -0.17
N ARG A 125 13.84 14.48 -0.63
CA ARG A 125 12.81 15.04 0.24
C ARG A 125 12.03 13.95 0.97
N GLN A 126 11.60 12.89 0.26
CA GLN A 126 10.84 11.80 0.86
C GLN A 126 11.67 11.03 1.90
N LEU A 127 12.94 10.74 1.60
CA LEU A 127 13.85 10.07 2.52
C LEU A 127 14.18 10.93 3.75
N ASN A 128 14.29 12.26 3.58
CA ASN A 128 14.47 13.17 4.72
C ASN A 128 13.26 13.14 5.65
N ILE A 129 12.05 13.16 5.12
CA ILE A 129 10.82 13.00 5.92
C ILE A 129 10.86 11.65 6.66
N ALA A 130 11.27 10.58 5.98
CA ALA A 130 11.26 9.24 6.55
C ALA A 130 12.24 9.10 7.74
N TRP A 131 13.51 9.51 7.61
CA TRP A 131 14.44 9.38 8.73
C TRP A 131 14.13 10.32 9.90
N ILE A 132 13.60 11.54 9.64
CA ILE A 132 13.15 12.46 10.69
C ILE A 132 11.98 11.85 11.46
N LEU A 133 10.99 11.29 10.76
CA LEU A 133 9.86 10.61 11.40
C LEU A 133 10.29 9.30 12.06
N GLY A 134 11.34 8.62 11.55
CA GLY A 134 11.99 7.51 12.24
C GLY A 134 12.56 7.91 13.61
N LEU A 135 13.17 9.10 13.73
CA LEU A 135 13.61 9.63 15.03
C LEU A 135 12.43 9.90 15.97
N ILE A 136 11.32 10.43 15.44
CA ILE A 136 10.11 10.69 16.23
C ILE A 136 9.53 9.34 16.73
N TYR A 137 9.47 8.34 15.85
CA TYR A 137 9.04 6.99 16.21
C TYR A 137 9.92 6.40 17.32
N PHE A 138 11.23 6.45 17.15
CA PHE A 138 12.20 5.97 18.13
C PHE A 138 12.02 6.63 19.51
N ILE A 139 11.86 7.96 19.55
CA ILE A 139 11.64 8.70 20.79
C ILE A 139 10.28 8.37 21.41
N ALA A 140 9.24 8.25 20.60
CA ALA A 140 7.88 7.92 21.06
C ALA A 140 7.82 6.52 21.69
N GLY A 141 8.62 5.57 21.22
CA GLY A 141 8.74 4.23 21.77
C GLY A 141 9.13 4.22 23.26
N PHE A 142 9.97 5.16 23.71
CA PHE A 142 10.32 5.29 25.13
C PHE A 142 9.15 5.75 26.02
N ALA A 143 8.12 6.37 25.46
CA ALA A 143 6.89 6.68 26.18
C ALA A 143 5.86 5.56 26.07
N GLU A 144 5.84 4.87 24.91
CA GLU A 144 4.90 3.79 24.64
C GLU A 144 5.21 2.53 25.45
N ALA A 145 6.47 2.09 25.47
CA ALA A 145 6.86 0.84 26.16
C ALA A 145 6.46 0.81 27.64
N PRO A 146 6.72 1.84 28.47
CA PRO A 146 6.21 1.87 29.84
C PRO A 146 4.68 1.92 29.92
N ALA A 147 4.02 2.64 29.00
CA ALA A 147 2.55 2.73 28.99
C ALA A 147 1.90 1.36 28.77
N GLU A 148 2.44 0.56 27.85
CA GLU A 148 1.97 -0.78 27.60
C GLU A 148 2.32 -1.73 28.76
N TYR A 149 3.53 -1.66 29.30
CA TYR A 149 3.94 -2.48 30.44
C TYR A 149 2.97 -2.32 31.62
N PHE A 150 2.73 -1.08 32.08
CA PHE A 150 1.83 -0.84 33.20
C PHE A 150 0.37 -1.22 32.90
N ARG A 151 -0.06 -1.07 31.65
CA ARG A 151 -1.40 -1.46 31.23
C ARG A 151 -1.59 -2.98 31.23
N MET A 152 -0.54 -3.74 30.88
CA MET A 152 -0.61 -5.18 30.77
C MET A 152 -0.42 -5.89 32.13
N GLU A 153 0.62 -5.48 32.86
CA GLU A 153 1.01 -6.14 34.11
C GLU A 153 0.23 -5.64 35.33
N GLU A 154 -0.10 -4.37 35.38
CA GLU A 154 -0.75 -3.74 36.53
C GLU A 154 -2.21 -3.33 36.27
N ASP A 155 -2.73 -3.56 35.07
CA ASP A 155 -4.05 -3.10 34.60
C ASP A 155 -4.30 -1.62 34.93
N ARG A 156 -3.25 -0.82 34.80
CA ARG A 156 -3.23 0.59 35.19
C ARG A 156 -2.79 1.48 34.03
N MET A 157 -3.60 2.49 33.72
CA MET A 157 -3.25 3.55 32.79
C MET A 157 -2.39 4.60 33.46
N ILE A 158 -1.12 4.76 33.01
CA ILE A 158 -0.23 5.84 33.51
C ILE A 158 -0.52 7.19 32.85
N PHE A 159 -1.18 7.17 31.71
CA PHE A 159 -1.61 8.37 30.97
C PHE A 159 -3.13 8.43 30.89
N SER A 160 -3.68 9.62 30.63
CA SER A 160 -5.11 9.75 30.29
C SER A 160 -5.42 9.03 28.99
N TYR A 161 -6.64 8.54 28.83
CA TYR A 161 -7.10 7.89 27.60
C TYR A 161 -6.83 8.72 26.33
N THR A 162 -7.07 10.03 26.40
CA THR A 162 -6.81 10.95 25.28
C THR A 162 -5.33 11.00 24.92
N PHE A 163 -4.45 11.13 25.93
CA PHE A 163 -3.01 11.14 25.69
C PHE A 163 -2.51 9.81 25.14
N TYR A 164 -3.00 8.69 25.65
CA TYR A 164 -2.67 7.36 25.16
C TYR A 164 -3.03 7.20 23.67
N VAL A 165 -4.24 7.59 23.26
CA VAL A 165 -4.66 7.53 21.86
C VAL A 165 -3.82 8.44 20.98
N ILE A 166 -3.50 9.67 21.43
CA ILE A 166 -2.62 10.59 20.68
C ILE A 166 -1.23 9.99 20.53
N MET A 167 -0.68 9.38 21.56
CA MET A 167 0.61 8.69 21.53
C MET A 167 0.60 7.54 20.52
N LYS A 168 -0.40 6.68 20.54
CA LYS A 168 -0.56 5.56 19.58
C LYS A 168 -0.69 6.05 18.14
N VAL A 169 -1.45 7.10 17.90
CA VAL A 169 -1.56 7.72 16.57
C VAL A 169 -0.21 8.31 16.12
N THR A 170 0.54 8.94 17.03
CA THR A 170 1.87 9.49 16.74
C THR A 170 2.84 8.37 16.36
N VAL A 171 2.87 7.27 17.11
CA VAL A 171 3.67 6.08 16.82
C VAL A 171 3.30 5.52 15.45
N LEU A 172 2.02 5.30 15.16
CA LEU A 172 1.55 4.76 13.89
C LEU A 172 1.95 5.63 12.70
N VAL A 173 1.70 6.94 12.78
CA VAL A 173 2.02 7.87 11.69
C VAL A 173 3.53 7.96 11.46
N SER A 174 4.32 8.08 12.52
CA SER A 174 5.78 8.18 12.43
C SER A 174 6.39 6.88 11.89
N PHE A 175 5.95 5.72 12.36
CA PHE A 175 6.36 4.41 11.85
C PHE A 175 5.98 4.22 10.37
N PHE A 176 4.76 4.61 9.97
CA PHE A 176 4.32 4.53 8.59
C PHE A 176 5.27 5.27 7.64
N PHE A 177 5.58 6.53 7.95
CA PHE A 177 6.50 7.31 7.11
C PHE A 177 7.94 6.81 7.19
N PHE A 178 8.37 6.27 8.33
CA PHE A 178 9.67 5.64 8.48
C PHE A 178 9.79 4.43 7.55
N GLN A 179 8.83 3.49 7.61
CA GLN A 179 8.80 2.32 6.74
C GLN A 179 8.61 2.69 5.26
N ARG A 180 7.91 3.78 4.97
CA ARG A 180 7.82 4.33 3.60
C ARG A 180 9.20 4.71 3.04
N GLY A 181 10.13 5.13 3.89
CA GLY A 181 11.54 5.35 3.51
C GLY A 181 12.20 4.06 3.02
N PHE A 182 11.94 2.92 3.66
CA PHE A 182 12.46 1.62 3.24
C PHE A 182 11.78 1.08 1.98
N ILE A 183 10.50 1.34 1.77
CA ILE A 183 9.85 1.07 0.48
C ILE A 183 10.57 1.80 -0.65
N LEU A 184 10.91 3.08 -0.42
CA LEU A 184 11.62 3.90 -1.39
C LEU A 184 13.07 3.43 -1.58
N ALA A 185 13.80 3.10 -0.50
CA ALA A 185 15.13 2.51 -0.58
C ALA A 185 15.11 1.17 -1.34
N GLY A 186 14.07 0.35 -1.11
CA GLY A 186 13.84 -0.89 -1.85
C GLY A 186 13.68 -0.67 -3.37
N LEU A 187 13.04 0.41 -3.79
CA LEU A 187 12.93 0.81 -5.19
C LEU A 187 14.28 1.29 -5.75
N ILE A 188 14.99 2.18 -5.03
CA ILE A 188 16.28 2.75 -5.45
C ILE A 188 17.34 1.65 -5.62
N TYR A 189 17.42 0.72 -4.68
CA TYR A 189 18.41 -0.36 -4.68
C TYR A 189 17.92 -1.66 -5.34
N LYS A 190 16.73 -1.67 -5.94
CA LYS A 190 16.08 -2.84 -6.57
C LYS A 190 15.95 -4.03 -5.62
N ASN A 191 15.76 -3.77 -4.34
CA ASN A 191 15.55 -4.76 -3.29
C ASN A 191 14.05 -4.95 -3.04
N TYR A 192 13.42 -5.82 -3.85
CA TYR A 192 11.98 -6.07 -3.76
C TYR A 192 11.57 -6.71 -2.43
N LEU A 193 12.46 -7.50 -1.81
CA LEU A 193 12.18 -8.10 -0.50
C LEU A 193 12.02 -7.02 0.57
N LEU A 194 12.88 -5.99 0.57
CA LEU A 194 12.79 -4.86 1.47
C LEU A 194 11.45 -4.12 1.33
N LYS A 195 11.05 -3.88 0.08
CA LYS A 195 9.76 -3.24 -0.22
C LYS A 195 8.59 -4.04 0.34
N ILE A 196 8.57 -5.36 0.11
CA ILE A 196 7.49 -6.25 0.59
C ILE A 196 7.49 -6.32 2.12
N ALA A 197 8.66 -6.50 2.74
CA ALA A 197 8.80 -6.57 4.20
C ALA A 197 8.29 -5.29 4.88
N SER A 198 8.62 -4.11 4.33
CA SER A 198 8.12 -2.82 4.84
C SER A 198 6.59 -2.71 4.76
N TYR A 199 5.95 -3.21 3.69
CA TYR A 199 4.48 -3.25 3.63
C TYR A 199 3.88 -4.19 4.67
N ILE A 200 4.50 -5.35 4.91
CA ILE A 200 4.07 -6.30 5.94
C ILE A 200 4.16 -5.64 7.31
N LEU A 201 5.28 -4.99 7.65
CA LEU A 201 5.45 -4.28 8.91
C LEU A 201 4.42 -3.16 9.10
N ILE A 202 4.14 -2.35 8.07
CA ILE A 202 3.09 -1.32 8.12
C ILE A 202 1.73 -1.96 8.42
N PHE A 203 1.39 -3.05 7.73
CA PHE A 203 0.12 -3.74 7.91
C PHE A 203 -0.02 -4.30 9.34
N CYS A 204 1.03 -4.96 9.86
CA CYS A 204 1.06 -5.46 11.23
C CYS A 204 0.85 -4.32 12.24
N MET A 205 1.59 -3.22 12.09
CA MET A 205 1.50 -2.08 13.01
C MET A 205 0.10 -1.43 13.00
N VAL A 206 -0.55 -1.33 11.85
CA VAL A 206 -1.94 -0.83 11.77
C VAL A 206 -2.90 -1.73 12.55
N LEU A 207 -2.73 -3.05 12.46
CA LEU A 207 -3.57 -4.00 13.19
C LEU A 207 -3.33 -3.92 14.71
N PHE A 208 -2.06 -3.89 15.13
CA PHE A 208 -1.68 -3.89 16.54
C PHE A 208 -2.12 -2.61 17.24
N ILE A 209 -1.78 -1.45 16.68
CA ILE A 209 -2.23 -0.17 17.26
C ILE A 209 -3.75 -0.02 17.17
N GLY A 210 -4.37 -0.52 16.10
CA GLY A 210 -5.83 -0.56 16.01
C GLY A 210 -6.46 -1.37 17.14
N TYR A 211 -5.89 -2.56 17.43
CA TYR A 211 -6.30 -3.38 18.55
C TYR A 211 -6.07 -2.66 19.90
N ASP A 212 -4.88 -2.10 20.11
CA ASP A 212 -4.54 -1.40 21.35
C ASP A 212 -5.53 -0.28 21.67
N VAL A 213 -5.87 0.54 20.67
CA VAL A 213 -6.83 1.62 20.83
C VAL A 213 -8.24 1.10 21.13
N VAL A 214 -8.68 0.06 20.42
CA VAL A 214 -10.01 -0.53 20.62
C VAL A 214 -10.12 -1.23 21.98
N SER A 215 -9.08 -1.95 22.40
CA SER A 215 -9.05 -2.71 23.68
C SER A 215 -9.06 -1.83 24.93
N VAL A 216 -8.73 -0.53 24.78
CA VAL A 216 -8.87 0.46 25.89
C VAL A 216 -10.34 0.71 26.24
N PHE A 217 -11.25 0.52 25.29
CA PHE A 217 -12.68 0.80 25.43
C PHE A 217 -13.52 -0.48 25.58
N ASN A 218 -12.92 -1.68 25.42
CA ASN A 218 -13.59 -2.97 25.48
C ASN A 218 -12.80 -3.95 26.35
N GLU A 219 -13.34 -4.31 27.52
CA GLU A 219 -12.70 -5.19 28.49
C GLU A 219 -12.85 -6.69 28.16
N ASP A 220 -13.75 -7.06 27.24
CA ASP A 220 -14.16 -8.45 26.96
C ASP A 220 -13.16 -9.25 26.09
N VAL A 221 -11.99 -8.69 25.75
CA VAL A 221 -11.06 -9.34 24.81
C VAL A 221 -9.93 -10.01 25.60
N GLU A 222 -9.74 -11.33 25.39
CA GLU A 222 -8.60 -12.08 25.96
C GLU A 222 -7.29 -11.56 25.38
N ARG A 223 -6.61 -10.72 26.15
CA ARG A 223 -5.39 -9.99 25.71
C ARG A 223 -4.21 -10.92 25.47
N GLU A 224 -4.02 -11.94 26.31
CA GLU A 224 -2.84 -12.81 26.27
C GLU A 224 -2.63 -13.53 24.95
N PHE A 225 -3.69 -14.09 24.36
CA PHE A 225 -3.62 -14.77 23.05
C PHE A 225 -3.30 -13.80 21.91
N ILE A 226 -3.86 -12.59 21.97
CA ILE A 226 -3.63 -11.58 20.94
C ILE A 226 -2.20 -11.10 21.00
N LEU A 227 -1.67 -10.78 22.18
CA LEU A 227 -0.27 -10.38 22.39
C LEU A 227 0.72 -11.44 21.91
N ALA A 228 0.44 -12.72 22.18
CA ALA A 228 1.27 -13.81 21.68
C ALA A 228 1.23 -13.86 20.13
N GLY A 229 0.04 -13.69 19.53
CA GLY A 229 -0.12 -13.62 18.08
C GLY A 229 0.60 -12.44 17.46
N GLU A 230 0.53 -11.28 18.09
CA GLU A 230 1.22 -10.05 17.68
C GLU A 230 2.74 -10.24 17.74
N ALA A 231 3.27 -10.73 18.86
CA ALA A 231 4.70 -10.98 19.02
C ALA A 231 5.24 -11.97 17.97
N MET A 232 4.54 -13.08 17.72
CA MET A 232 4.94 -14.05 16.70
C MET A 232 4.89 -13.47 15.29
N THR A 233 3.83 -12.73 14.97
CA THR A 233 3.65 -12.14 13.64
C THR A 233 4.66 -11.04 13.38
N PHE A 234 4.86 -10.15 14.36
CA PHE A 234 5.84 -9.08 14.28
C PHE A 234 7.26 -9.65 14.19
N GLY A 235 7.59 -10.62 15.04
CA GLY A 235 8.88 -11.31 15.01
C GLY A 235 9.20 -11.94 13.66
N GLY A 236 8.22 -12.60 13.04
CA GLY A 236 8.36 -13.14 11.68
C GLY A 236 8.60 -12.03 10.63
N ALA A 237 7.89 -10.91 10.75
CA ALA A 237 8.07 -9.76 9.87
C ALA A 237 9.45 -9.12 10.03
N CYS A 238 9.93 -8.95 11.28
CA CYS A 238 11.27 -8.46 11.60
C CYS A 238 12.38 -9.34 11.01
N ILE A 239 12.25 -10.66 11.07
CA ILE A 239 13.23 -11.58 10.46
C ILE A 239 13.31 -11.35 8.94
N ILE A 240 12.16 -11.25 8.26
CA ILE A 240 12.13 -11.01 6.81
C ILE A 240 12.71 -9.62 6.48
N PHE A 241 12.36 -8.61 7.27
CA PHE A 241 12.85 -7.25 7.09
C PHE A 241 14.35 -7.16 7.33
N GLY A 242 14.85 -7.71 8.43
CA GLY A 242 16.26 -7.78 8.76
C GLY A 242 17.10 -8.49 7.69
N PHE A 243 16.60 -9.63 7.18
CA PHE A 243 17.24 -10.32 6.06
C PHE A 243 17.27 -9.46 4.79
N SER A 244 16.24 -8.66 4.56
CA SER A 244 16.21 -7.72 3.44
C SER A 244 17.19 -6.56 3.61
N LEU A 245 17.41 -6.08 4.85
CA LEU A 245 18.38 -5.04 5.17
C LEU A 245 19.82 -5.51 4.89
N THR A 246 20.19 -6.75 5.24
CA THR A 246 21.54 -7.26 4.97
C THR A 246 21.91 -7.20 3.49
N ARG A 247 20.93 -7.31 2.60
CA ARG A 247 21.15 -7.20 1.14
C ARG A 247 21.53 -5.79 0.67
N LEU A 248 21.34 -4.77 1.51
CA LEU A 248 21.77 -3.40 1.22
C LEU A 248 23.26 -3.17 1.51
N SER A 249 23.98 -4.13 2.08
CA SER A 249 25.38 -3.96 2.50
C SER A 249 26.32 -3.52 1.38
N ASN A 250 26.06 -3.97 0.15
CA ASN A 250 26.86 -3.54 -1.02
C ASN A 250 26.62 -2.07 -1.41
N ALA A 251 25.47 -1.50 -1.04
CA ALA A 251 25.09 -0.14 -1.40
C ALA A 251 25.38 0.86 -0.28
N VAL A 252 25.01 0.54 0.96
CA VAL A 252 25.13 1.45 2.10
C VAL A 252 26.22 1.03 3.11
N GLY A 253 26.91 -0.10 2.85
CA GLY A 253 28.03 -0.58 3.68
C GLY A 253 27.59 -1.44 4.86
N THR A 254 28.53 -1.71 5.77
CA THR A 254 28.38 -2.66 6.88
C THR A 254 27.27 -2.32 7.87
N ILE A 255 26.83 -1.06 7.93
CA ILE A 255 25.71 -0.62 8.77
C ILE A 255 24.41 -1.39 8.47
N ALA A 256 24.19 -1.76 7.20
CA ALA A 256 23.05 -2.57 6.79
C ALA A 256 23.11 -4.00 7.35
N ASN A 257 24.31 -4.57 7.49
CA ASN A 257 24.47 -5.88 8.10
C ASN A 257 24.18 -5.83 9.60
N PHE A 258 24.66 -4.78 10.30
CA PHE A 258 24.37 -4.63 11.72
C PHE A 258 22.85 -4.45 11.95
N ALA A 259 22.20 -3.54 11.24
CA ALA A 259 20.75 -3.36 11.32
C ALA A 259 20.02 -4.70 11.10
N GLY A 260 20.34 -5.38 9.99
CA GLY A 260 19.68 -6.63 9.65
C GLY A 260 19.92 -7.76 10.66
N VAL A 261 21.12 -7.88 11.23
CA VAL A 261 21.41 -8.88 12.26
C VAL A 261 20.65 -8.59 13.55
N PHE A 262 20.62 -7.34 14.01
CA PHE A 262 19.87 -6.96 15.20
C PHE A 262 18.37 -7.23 15.01
N GLU A 263 17.80 -6.87 13.86
CA GLU A 263 16.42 -7.15 13.50
C GLU A 263 16.09 -8.65 13.49
N ILE A 264 16.93 -9.47 12.86
CA ILE A 264 16.72 -10.92 12.82
C ILE A 264 16.75 -11.51 14.23
N VAL A 265 17.73 -11.12 15.05
CA VAL A 265 17.87 -11.66 16.41
C VAL A 265 16.71 -11.19 17.28
N ALA A 266 16.32 -9.93 17.21
CA ALA A 266 15.13 -9.40 17.90
C ALA A 266 13.87 -10.17 17.49
N GLY A 267 13.67 -10.38 16.19
CA GLY A 267 12.56 -11.16 15.65
C GLY A 267 12.51 -12.59 16.17
N CYS A 268 13.68 -13.25 16.31
CA CYS A 268 13.74 -14.58 16.93
C CYS A 268 13.28 -14.55 18.40
N PHE A 269 13.63 -13.52 19.17
CA PHE A 269 13.16 -13.39 20.55
C PHE A 269 11.66 -13.10 20.62
N TYR A 270 11.11 -12.27 19.76
CA TYR A 270 9.66 -12.02 19.68
C TYR A 270 8.86 -13.30 19.42
N ILE A 271 9.32 -14.16 18.51
CA ILE A 271 8.63 -15.43 18.21
C ILE A 271 8.57 -16.36 19.45
N THR A 272 9.51 -16.27 20.37
CA THR A 272 9.45 -17.07 21.60
C THR A 272 8.35 -16.63 22.56
N VAL A 273 7.79 -15.44 22.38
CA VAL A 273 6.78 -14.79 23.25
C VAL A 273 7.31 -14.50 24.66
N ILE A 274 7.95 -15.48 25.29
CA ILE A 274 8.45 -15.38 26.68
C ILE A 274 9.63 -14.39 26.81
N LEU A 275 10.47 -14.33 25.79
CA LEU A 275 11.68 -13.50 25.78
C LEU A 275 11.52 -12.21 24.97
N PHE A 276 10.29 -11.75 24.73
CA PHE A 276 10.00 -10.59 23.89
C PHE A 276 10.74 -9.32 24.36
N PHE A 277 10.90 -9.14 25.69
CA PHE A 277 11.63 -8.00 26.28
C PHE A 277 13.10 -7.91 25.84
N ILE A 278 13.75 -9.06 25.54
CA ILE A 278 15.10 -9.06 24.95
C ILE A 278 15.03 -8.54 23.51
N GLY A 279 13.98 -8.89 22.80
CA GLY A 279 13.69 -8.34 21.46
C GLY A 279 13.61 -6.82 21.49
N ASP A 280 12.86 -6.24 22.44
CA ASP A 280 12.71 -4.78 22.59
C ASP A 280 14.06 -4.08 22.83
N ILE A 281 14.92 -4.66 23.67
CA ILE A 281 16.27 -4.12 23.92
C ILE A 281 17.12 -4.15 22.65
N LEU A 282 17.02 -5.21 21.85
CA LEU A 282 17.76 -5.35 20.60
C LEU A 282 17.23 -4.47 19.48
N MET A 283 15.95 -4.09 19.52
CA MET A 283 15.37 -3.14 18.58
C MET A 283 15.95 -1.73 18.71
N ILE A 284 16.39 -1.32 19.91
CA ILE A 284 16.97 0.00 20.13
C ILE A 284 18.16 0.28 19.17
N PRO A 285 19.24 -0.55 19.15
CA PRO A 285 20.31 -0.35 18.18
C PRO A 285 19.87 -0.62 16.74
N ALA A 286 18.93 -1.56 16.50
CA ALA A 286 18.42 -1.84 15.16
C ALA A 286 17.82 -0.58 14.54
N GLU A 287 16.89 0.07 15.22
CA GLU A 287 16.20 1.29 14.75
C GLU A 287 17.19 2.45 14.50
N LEU A 288 18.20 2.63 15.36
CA LEU A 288 19.23 3.64 15.15
C LEU A 288 20.04 3.37 13.87
N PHE A 289 20.42 2.13 13.61
CA PHE A 289 21.08 1.76 12.36
C PHE A 289 20.16 1.95 11.14
N GLU A 290 18.90 1.65 11.26
CA GLU A 290 17.90 1.86 10.22
C GLU A 290 17.74 3.34 9.86
N ILE A 291 17.62 4.21 10.86
CA ILE A 291 17.58 5.67 10.67
C ILE A 291 18.86 6.12 9.94
N ALA A 292 20.02 5.62 10.37
CA ALA A 292 21.30 5.94 9.74
C ALA A 292 21.41 5.41 8.30
N ILE A 293 20.79 4.26 7.96
CA ILE A 293 20.69 3.75 6.58
C ILE A 293 19.92 4.73 5.68
N LEU A 294 18.76 5.22 6.14
CA LEU A 294 17.97 6.18 5.37
C LEU A 294 18.72 7.51 5.19
N TYR A 295 19.35 8.03 6.25
CA TYR A 295 20.18 9.22 6.17
C TYR A 295 21.34 9.05 5.17
N LYS A 296 22.07 7.94 5.26
CA LYS A 296 23.16 7.62 4.34
C LYS A 296 22.69 7.47 2.90
N THR A 297 21.48 6.94 2.69
CA THR A 297 20.88 6.87 1.36
C THR A 297 20.65 8.26 0.77
N VAL A 298 20.24 9.25 1.58
CA VAL A 298 20.16 10.67 1.16
C VAL A 298 21.50 11.20 0.72
N GLU A 299 22.57 10.98 1.52
CA GLU A 299 23.92 11.44 1.18
C GLU A 299 24.42 10.83 -0.13
N LEU A 300 24.19 9.52 -0.35
CA LEU A 300 24.59 8.83 -1.57
C LEU A 300 23.85 9.34 -2.82
N ILE A 301 22.60 9.77 -2.69
CA ILE A 301 21.87 10.37 -3.81
C ILE A 301 22.44 11.76 -4.13
N ARG A 302 22.68 12.59 -3.10
CA ARG A 302 23.25 13.93 -3.27
C ARG A 302 24.65 13.91 -3.88
N SER A 303 25.52 12.97 -3.46
CA SER A 303 26.87 12.85 -4.00
C SER A 303 26.93 12.44 -5.48
N LYS A 304 25.87 11.84 -6.01
CA LYS A 304 25.76 11.49 -7.44
C LYS A 304 25.25 12.65 -8.31
N GLN A 305 24.75 13.72 -7.70
CA GLN A 305 24.29 14.93 -8.39
C GLN A 305 25.39 15.98 -8.54
N GLN A 306 26.45 15.87 -7.74
CA GLN A 306 27.66 16.70 -7.82
C GLN A 306 28.69 16.11 -8.80
#